data_07c1f06b31baa01e437f5cceb5011db6
#
_entry.id   07c1f06b31baa01e437f5cceb5011db6
#
_cell.length_a   1.000
_cell.length_b   1.000
_cell.length_c   1.000
_cell.angle_alpha   90.00
_cell.angle_beta   90.00
_cell.angle_gamma   90.00
#
_symmetry.space_group_name_H-M   'P 1'
#
loop_
_entity.id
_entity.type
_entity.pdbx_description
1 polymer ?
#
loop_
_entity_poly.entity_id
_entity_poly.type
_entity_poly.pdbx_seq_one_letter_code
_entity_poly.pdbx_strand_id
1 'polypeptide(L)'
;MAQPQTVPSTWTIEMLESLPDDGWQYALVEGRLVRMPPPGYDHGDVGENIAYALSDHVRAHRLGKVVVGETGWDLTRPGEEGDTVQASDLAFVRADRLPPPPPRKGTTYRPIAPDLVVEVASPSQFGRDGLDDQARRWIERGAGLGWVVWPDRKIVDVWEPGAADSRSLAGQDELEGGAVIPGFRLPLSVIWG
;
A
#
# COMPACT_ATOMS: atom_id res chain seq x y z
N MET A 1 31.50 -25.62 -10.11
CA MET A 1 30.07 -26.01 -10.25
C MET A 1 29.32 -25.29 -9.16
N ALA A 2 28.45 -24.36 -9.52
CA ALA A 2 27.59 -23.70 -8.55
C ALA A 2 26.55 -24.73 -8.06
N GLN A 3 26.43 -24.89 -6.74
CA GLN A 3 25.39 -25.73 -6.15
C GLN A 3 24.02 -25.07 -6.48
N PRO A 4 22.99 -25.85 -6.80
CA PRO A 4 21.64 -25.30 -6.95
C PRO A 4 21.23 -24.69 -5.60
N GLN A 5 21.00 -23.37 -5.57
CA GLN A 5 20.41 -22.72 -4.41
C GLN A 5 18.99 -23.26 -4.28
N THR A 6 18.73 -24.01 -3.23
CA THR A 6 17.38 -24.43 -2.86
C THR A 6 16.60 -23.17 -2.51
N VAL A 7 15.58 -22.84 -3.31
CA VAL A 7 14.63 -21.75 -2.98
C VAL A 7 13.92 -22.19 -1.70
N PRO A 8 13.92 -21.35 -0.65
CA PRO A 8 13.22 -21.67 0.59
C PRO A 8 11.74 -21.96 0.34
N SER A 9 11.18 -22.93 1.03
CA SER A 9 9.74 -23.21 0.96
C SER A 9 8.90 -22.10 1.59
N THR A 10 9.47 -21.35 2.54
CA THR A 10 8.83 -20.24 3.24
C THR A 10 9.89 -19.14 3.45
N TRP A 11 9.56 -17.92 3.09
CA TRP A 11 10.38 -16.75 3.26
C TRP A 11 10.04 -16.02 4.56
N THR A 12 11.09 -15.44 5.19
CA THR A 12 10.96 -14.59 6.38
C THR A 12 11.33 -13.14 6.08
N ILE A 13 10.98 -12.24 6.98
CA ILE A 13 11.35 -10.81 6.92
C ILE A 13 12.88 -10.67 6.82
N GLU A 14 13.65 -11.41 7.61
CA GLU A 14 15.12 -11.35 7.58
C GLU A 14 15.68 -11.78 6.20
N MET A 15 15.07 -12.77 5.57
CA MET A 15 15.45 -13.17 4.21
C MET A 15 15.10 -12.07 3.21
N LEU A 16 13.95 -11.45 3.33
CA LEU A 16 13.53 -10.32 2.48
C LEU A 16 14.51 -9.15 2.62
N GLU A 17 14.87 -8.77 3.84
CA GLU A 17 15.82 -7.68 4.11
C GLU A 17 17.25 -7.99 3.63
N SER A 18 17.59 -9.28 3.43
CA SER A 18 18.90 -9.72 2.92
C SER A 18 18.98 -9.73 1.40
N LEU A 19 17.89 -9.52 0.68
CA LEU A 19 17.89 -9.48 -0.77
C LEU A 19 18.77 -8.33 -1.29
N PRO A 20 19.47 -8.53 -2.40
CA PRO A 20 20.24 -7.46 -3.03
C PRO A 20 19.29 -6.39 -3.63
N ASP A 21 19.77 -5.17 -3.65
CA ASP A 21 19.14 -4.10 -4.45
C ASP A 21 19.45 -4.35 -5.93
N ASP A 22 18.55 -5.04 -6.59
CA ASP A 22 18.66 -5.42 -8.02
C ASP A 22 17.67 -4.64 -8.91
N GLY A 23 17.03 -3.60 -8.34
CA GLY A 23 16.06 -2.74 -9.03
C GLY A 23 14.66 -3.34 -9.11
N TRP A 24 14.40 -4.46 -8.42
CA TRP A 24 13.07 -5.03 -8.29
C TRP A 24 12.48 -4.74 -6.91
N GLN A 25 11.17 -4.66 -6.88
CA GLN A 25 10.43 -4.57 -5.62
C GLN A 25 10.03 -5.97 -5.17
N TYR A 26 10.06 -6.19 -3.86
CA TYR A 26 9.75 -7.47 -3.27
C TYR A 26 8.74 -7.30 -2.13
N ALA A 27 7.81 -8.24 -2.06
CA ALA A 27 6.84 -8.37 -0.98
C ALA A 27 6.80 -9.82 -0.48
N LEU A 28 6.27 -10.04 0.70
CA LEU A 28 5.96 -11.36 1.22
C LEU A 28 4.45 -11.50 1.42
N VAL A 29 3.89 -12.57 0.93
CA VAL A 29 2.49 -12.95 1.17
C VAL A 29 2.46 -14.35 1.74
N GLU A 30 2.23 -14.46 3.04
CA GLU A 30 2.19 -15.74 3.75
C GLU A 30 3.46 -16.59 3.48
N GLY A 31 4.62 -15.98 3.63
CA GLY A 31 5.91 -16.62 3.38
C GLY A 31 6.27 -16.84 1.91
N ARG A 32 5.49 -16.34 0.97
CA ARG A 32 5.79 -16.41 -0.47
C ARG A 32 6.41 -15.11 -0.94
N LEU A 33 7.58 -15.19 -1.56
CA LEU A 33 8.22 -14.03 -2.18
C LEU A 33 7.50 -13.64 -3.46
N VAL A 34 7.03 -12.40 -3.52
CA VAL A 34 6.43 -11.77 -4.70
C VAL A 34 7.40 -10.70 -5.22
N ARG A 35 7.65 -10.70 -6.51
CA ARG A 35 8.56 -9.77 -7.18
C ARG A 35 7.78 -8.90 -8.17
N MET A 36 8.01 -7.59 -8.14
CA MET A 36 7.32 -6.63 -8.98
C MET A 36 8.34 -5.74 -9.71
N PRO A 37 8.09 -5.38 -10.99
CA PRO A 37 8.93 -4.41 -11.68
C PRO A 37 8.72 -3.01 -11.11
N PRO A 38 9.68 -2.08 -11.32
CA PRO A 38 9.49 -0.69 -10.94
C PRO A 38 8.30 -0.07 -11.70
N PRO A 39 7.58 0.87 -11.08
CA PRO A 39 6.40 1.52 -11.67
C PRO A 39 6.78 2.44 -12.84
N GLY A 40 5.81 2.74 -13.71
CA GLY A 40 5.97 3.67 -14.82
C GLY A 40 5.70 5.14 -14.44
N TYR A 41 5.86 6.05 -15.42
CA TYR A 41 5.69 7.51 -15.22
C TYR A 41 4.28 7.87 -14.74
N ASP A 42 3.23 7.39 -15.41
CA ASP A 42 1.83 7.73 -15.08
C ASP A 42 1.45 7.32 -13.65
N HIS A 43 2.01 6.21 -13.17
CA HIS A 43 1.87 5.79 -11.78
C HIS A 43 2.46 6.83 -10.82
N GLY A 44 3.67 7.34 -11.12
CA GLY A 44 4.31 8.34 -10.29
C GLY A 44 3.58 9.68 -10.28
N ASP A 45 3.11 10.13 -11.43
CA ASP A 45 2.38 11.40 -11.61
C ASP A 45 1.05 11.41 -10.84
N VAL A 46 0.24 10.36 -11.02
CA VAL A 46 -1.02 10.19 -10.29
C VAL A 46 -0.79 10.01 -8.79
N GLY A 47 0.24 9.25 -8.41
CA GLY A 47 0.63 9.07 -7.01
C GLY A 47 1.03 10.39 -6.35
N GLU A 48 1.76 11.26 -7.05
CA GLU A 48 2.16 12.58 -6.55
C GLU A 48 0.96 13.49 -6.32
N ASN A 49 0.00 13.57 -7.26
CA ASN A 49 -1.19 14.39 -7.13
C ASN A 49 -2.01 14.00 -5.87
N ILE A 50 -2.17 12.71 -5.63
CA ILE A 50 -2.86 12.21 -4.43
C ILE A 50 -2.04 12.49 -3.16
N ALA A 51 -0.72 12.23 -3.19
CA ALA A 51 0.18 12.43 -2.06
C ALA A 51 0.22 13.88 -1.61
N TYR A 52 0.25 14.83 -2.56
CA TYR A 52 0.23 16.25 -2.27
C TYR A 52 -1.05 16.66 -1.55
N ALA A 53 -2.22 16.31 -2.10
CA ALA A 53 -3.52 16.64 -1.53
C ALA A 53 -3.70 16.04 -0.13
N LEU A 54 -3.35 14.75 0.04
CA LEU A 54 -3.40 14.08 1.34
C LEU A 54 -2.47 14.73 2.36
N SER A 55 -1.21 15.00 1.96
CA SER A 55 -0.21 15.57 2.86
C SER A 55 -0.58 16.97 3.32
N ASP A 56 -1.11 17.80 2.43
CA ASP A 56 -1.56 19.15 2.78
C ASP A 56 -2.69 19.08 3.81
N HIS A 57 -3.75 18.32 3.54
CA HIS A 57 -4.89 18.17 4.45
C HIS A 57 -4.48 17.58 5.81
N VAL A 58 -3.72 16.48 5.80
CA VAL A 58 -3.30 15.77 7.02
C VAL A 58 -2.43 16.67 7.91
N ARG A 59 -1.52 17.45 7.32
CA ARG A 59 -0.66 18.40 8.04
C ARG A 59 -1.45 19.56 8.60
N ALA A 60 -2.33 20.18 7.78
CA ALA A 60 -3.17 21.30 8.20
C ALA A 60 -4.04 20.96 9.42
N HIS A 61 -4.56 19.75 9.48
CA HIS A 61 -5.46 19.29 10.53
C HIS A 61 -4.77 18.42 11.60
N ARG A 62 -3.44 18.18 11.49
CA ARG A 62 -2.64 17.37 12.44
C ARG A 62 -3.20 15.95 12.65
N LEU A 63 -3.73 15.33 11.60
CA LEU A 63 -4.41 14.05 11.68
C LEU A 63 -3.46 12.85 11.83
N GLY A 64 -2.21 12.98 11.40
CA GLY A 64 -1.24 11.87 11.41
C GLY A 64 -0.08 12.08 10.45
N LYS A 65 0.30 11.01 9.77
CA LYS A 65 1.37 10.99 8.78
C LYS A 65 0.93 10.34 7.47
N VAL A 66 1.26 11.00 6.37
CA VAL A 66 1.27 10.37 5.04
C VAL A 66 2.68 9.82 4.80
N VAL A 67 2.75 8.61 4.29
CA VAL A 67 3.98 7.90 3.93
C VAL A 67 3.89 7.55 2.45
N VAL A 68 4.97 7.74 1.72
CA VAL A 68 5.04 7.55 0.26
C VAL A 68 6.23 6.69 -0.12
N GLY A 69 6.25 6.20 -1.36
CA GLY A 69 7.43 5.55 -1.93
C GLY A 69 7.56 4.08 -1.60
N GLU A 70 6.55 3.27 -1.90
CA GLU A 70 6.61 1.81 -1.79
C GLU A 70 7.00 1.35 -0.36
N THR A 71 6.39 1.97 0.61
CA THR A 71 6.73 1.67 2.02
C THR A 71 6.21 0.32 2.43
N GLY A 72 7.11 -0.56 2.90
CA GLY A 72 6.78 -1.89 3.41
C GLY A 72 6.20 -1.86 4.83
N TRP A 73 5.20 -2.70 5.06
CA TRP A 73 4.49 -2.88 6.31
C TRP A 73 4.49 -4.35 6.70
N ASP A 74 4.86 -4.66 7.93
CA ASP A 74 4.76 -6.01 8.47
C ASP A 74 3.32 -6.25 8.92
N LEU A 75 2.64 -7.12 8.20
CA LEU A 75 1.25 -7.49 8.42
C LEU A 75 1.12 -8.91 8.96
N THR A 76 2.20 -9.52 9.39
CA THR A 76 2.25 -10.87 9.95
C THR A 76 1.38 -10.95 11.22
N ARG A 77 0.55 -11.96 11.31
CA ARG A 77 -0.27 -12.19 12.49
C ARG A 77 0.34 -13.28 13.38
N PRO A 78 0.17 -13.20 14.70
CA PRO A 78 0.62 -14.26 15.60
C PRO A 78 0.04 -15.62 15.21
N GLY A 79 0.92 -16.62 15.04
CA GLY A 79 0.51 -18.00 14.72
C GLY A 79 0.41 -18.30 13.21
N GLU A 80 0.68 -17.37 12.34
CA GLU A 80 0.84 -17.63 10.89
C GLU A 80 2.17 -18.37 10.63
N GLU A 81 2.16 -19.30 9.66
CA GLU A 81 3.35 -20.09 9.31
C GLU A 81 4.38 -19.31 8.50
N GLY A 82 3.98 -18.18 7.91
CA GLY A 82 4.84 -17.36 7.06
C GLY A 82 4.61 -15.88 7.23
N ASP A 83 5.68 -15.10 7.06
CA ASP A 83 5.60 -13.65 7.20
C ASP A 83 4.82 -13.01 6.05
N THR A 84 4.17 -11.88 6.36
CA THR A 84 3.47 -11.06 5.37
C THR A 84 3.99 -9.63 5.44
N VAL A 85 4.67 -9.20 4.40
CA VAL A 85 5.12 -7.82 4.20
C VAL A 85 4.57 -7.31 2.89
N GLN A 86 3.73 -6.29 2.94
CA GLN A 86 3.22 -5.61 1.76
C GLN A 86 3.75 -4.18 1.69
N ALA A 87 4.10 -3.74 0.49
CA ALA A 87 4.40 -2.34 0.22
C ALA A 87 3.16 -1.65 -0.32
N SER A 88 3.00 -0.37 0.03
CA SER A 88 1.96 0.51 -0.51
C SER A 88 2.60 1.69 -1.22
N ASP A 89 1.99 2.16 -2.31
CA ASP A 89 2.44 3.36 -3.01
C ASP A 89 2.32 4.59 -2.11
N LEU A 90 1.18 4.72 -1.44
CA LEU A 90 0.95 5.71 -0.38
C LEU A 90 0.20 5.08 0.78
N ALA A 91 0.44 5.60 1.96
CA ALA A 91 -0.30 5.23 3.15
C ALA A 91 -0.54 6.43 4.06
N PHE A 92 -1.58 6.36 4.88
CA PHE A 92 -1.80 7.28 5.97
C PHE A 92 -1.92 6.50 7.28
N VAL A 93 -1.27 7.03 8.31
CA VAL A 93 -1.37 6.51 9.69
C VAL A 93 -1.82 7.63 10.59
N ARG A 94 -2.87 7.40 11.34
CA ARG A 94 -3.42 8.35 12.32
C ARG A 94 -2.41 8.68 13.41
N ALA A 95 -2.48 9.89 13.94
CA ALA A 95 -1.54 10.39 14.95
C ALA A 95 -1.48 9.52 16.22
N ASP A 96 -2.61 8.99 16.65
CA ASP A 96 -2.74 8.12 17.83
C ASP A 96 -2.28 6.68 17.60
N ARG A 97 -2.04 6.30 16.34
CA ARG A 97 -1.54 4.98 15.93
C ARG A 97 -0.11 4.97 15.43
N LEU A 98 0.55 6.14 15.39
CA LEU A 98 1.93 6.20 14.91
C LEU A 98 2.82 5.29 15.76
N PRO A 99 3.50 4.29 15.14
CA PRO A 99 4.39 3.41 15.89
C PRO A 99 5.60 4.19 16.39
N PRO A 100 6.20 3.76 17.51
CA PRO A 100 7.46 4.33 17.98
C PRO A 100 8.54 4.18 16.88
N PRO A 101 9.58 5.01 16.88
CA PRO A 101 10.72 4.81 15.99
C PRO A 101 11.24 3.37 16.09
N PRO A 102 11.69 2.74 14.98
CA PRO A 102 12.23 1.40 15.05
C PRO A 102 13.43 1.37 15.99
N PRO A 103 13.68 0.26 16.68
CA PRO A 103 14.94 0.07 17.35
C PRO A 103 16.05 0.18 16.29
N ARG A 104 17.23 0.72 16.68
CA ARG A 104 18.36 0.92 15.74
C ARG A 104 18.92 -0.37 15.13
N LYS A 105 18.47 -1.54 15.61
CA LYS A 105 18.75 -2.87 15.08
C LYS A 105 17.45 -3.65 15.00
N GLY A 106 17.13 -4.19 13.85
CA GLY A 106 15.94 -4.98 13.59
C GLY A 106 15.27 -4.55 12.29
N THR A 107 14.14 -5.15 11.99
CA THR A 107 13.39 -4.88 10.78
C THR A 107 13.03 -3.40 10.60
N THR A 108 13.11 -2.92 9.37
CA THR A 108 12.66 -1.58 8.98
C THR A 108 11.14 -1.50 8.84
N TYR A 109 10.46 -2.63 8.69
CA TYR A 109 9.02 -2.69 8.52
C TYR A 109 8.27 -2.43 9.82
N ARG A 110 7.13 -1.74 9.74
CA ARG A 110 6.30 -1.44 10.89
C ARG A 110 5.23 -2.51 11.05
N PRO A 111 5.04 -3.07 12.28
CA PRO A 111 4.06 -4.12 12.52
C PRO A 111 2.65 -3.55 12.72
N ILE A 112 2.20 -2.76 11.78
CA ILE A 112 0.84 -2.19 11.75
C ILE A 112 0.33 -2.15 10.32
N ALA A 113 -0.98 -2.34 10.13
CA ALA A 113 -1.66 -1.92 8.91
C ALA A 113 -1.90 -0.40 8.98
N PRO A 114 -1.62 0.37 7.90
CA PRO A 114 -2.01 1.78 7.82
C PRO A 114 -3.52 1.97 7.94
N ASP A 115 -3.97 3.19 8.28
CA ASP A 115 -5.39 3.52 8.33
C ASP A 115 -5.98 3.70 6.92
N LEU A 116 -5.22 4.32 6.00
CA LEU A 116 -5.52 4.35 4.57
C LEU A 116 -4.35 3.76 3.81
N VAL A 117 -4.66 2.98 2.78
CA VAL A 117 -3.71 2.51 1.76
C VAL A 117 -4.15 2.97 0.38
N VAL A 118 -3.21 3.41 -0.43
CA VAL A 118 -3.43 3.75 -1.84
C VAL A 118 -2.50 2.89 -2.69
N GLU A 119 -3.08 2.22 -3.66
CA GLU A 119 -2.39 1.43 -4.69
C GLU A 119 -2.72 2.04 -6.05
N VAL A 120 -1.71 2.39 -6.83
CA VAL A 120 -1.87 2.94 -8.17
C VAL A 120 -1.55 1.85 -9.18
N ALA A 121 -2.49 1.53 -10.05
CA ALA A 121 -2.31 0.49 -11.05
C ALA A 121 -1.21 0.88 -12.06
N SER A 122 -0.32 -0.07 -12.34
CA SER A 122 0.68 0.04 -13.39
C SER A 122 0.41 -1.02 -14.47
N PRO A 123 0.59 -0.73 -15.76
CA PRO A 123 0.40 -1.71 -16.84
C PRO A 123 1.29 -2.96 -16.71
N SER A 124 2.39 -2.85 -16.00
CA SER A 124 3.35 -3.94 -15.76
C SER A 124 3.07 -4.76 -14.51
N GLN A 125 2.14 -4.32 -13.67
CA GLN A 125 1.74 -5.00 -12.45
C GLN A 125 0.52 -5.89 -12.70
N PHE A 126 0.10 -6.62 -11.66
CA PHE A 126 -1.02 -7.54 -11.70
C PHE A 126 -2.23 -6.96 -12.45
N GLY A 127 -2.94 -7.81 -13.19
CA GLY A 127 -4.25 -7.46 -13.70
C GLY A 127 -5.21 -7.03 -12.59
N ARG A 128 -6.42 -6.58 -12.94
CA ARG A 128 -7.42 -6.08 -11.98
C ARG A 128 -7.59 -7.01 -10.78
N ASP A 129 -7.73 -8.31 -11.02
CA ASP A 129 -7.93 -9.32 -9.97
C ASP A 129 -6.79 -9.31 -8.93
N GLY A 130 -5.55 -9.08 -9.36
CA GLY A 130 -4.40 -9.04 -8.45
C GLY A 130 -4.37 -7.83 -7.53
N LEU A 131 -4.76 -6.63 -8.02
CA LEU A 131 -4.84 -5.42 -7.19
C LEU A 131 -6.08 -5.43 -6.28
N ASP A 132 -7.19 -5.97 -6.75
CA ASP A 132 -8.38 -6.16 -5.93
C ASP A 132 -8.10 -7.12 -4.76
N ASP A 133 -7.40 -8.23 -5.01
CA ASP A 133 -6.96 -9.14 -3.96
C ASP A 133 -5.96 -8.49 -3.00
N GLN A 134 -5.08 -7.63 -3.50
CA GLN A 134 -4.14 -6.87 -2.66
C GLN A 134 -4.89 -5.88 -1.76
N ALA A 135 -5.84 -5.12 -2.32
CA ALA A 135 -6.67 -4.18 -1.57
C ALA A 135 -7.51 -4.90 -0.50
N ARG A 136 -8.11 -6.04 -0.86
CA ARG A 136 -8.86 -6.88 0.08
C ARG A 136 -7.98 -7.33 1.24
N ARG A 137 -6.76 -7.80 0.96
CA ARG A 137 -5.81 -8.19 2.03
C ARG A 137 -5.47 -7.01 2.95
N TRP A 138 -5.28 -5.79 2.43
CA TRP A 138 -5.07 -4.61 3.27
C TRP A 138 -6.21 -4.40 4.25
N ILE A 139 -7.46 -4.46 3.78
CA ILE A 139 -8.66 -4.33 4.62
C ILE A 139 -8.73 -5.46 5.65
N GLU A 140 -8.53 -6.70 5.24
CA GLU A 140 -8.52 -7.86 6.13
C GLU A 140 -7.43 -7.77 7.20
N ARG A 141 -6.27 -7.20 6.87
CA ARG A 141 -5.14 -6.98 7.79
C ARG A 141 -5.32 -5.75 8.69
N GLY A 142 -6.39 -4.98 8.52
CA GLY A 142 -6.78 -3.93 9.46
C GLY A 142 -6.69 -2.50 8.93
N ALA A 143 -6.48 -2.29 7.64
CA ALA A 143 -6.67 -0.98 7.04
C ALA A 143 -8.14 -0.56 7.11
N GLY A 144 -8.38 0.71 7.45
CA GLY A 144 -9.73 1.27 7.55
C GLY A 144 -10.28 1.77 6.22
N LEU A 145 -9.42 1.98 5.24
CA LEU A 145 -9.77 2.47 3.91
C LEU A 145 -8.70 2.04 2.90
N GLY A 146 -9.12 1.63 1.71
CA GLY A 146 -8.24 1.32 0.58
C GLY A 146 -8.70 2.03 -0.67
N TRP A 147 -7.77 2.62 -1.43
CA TRP A 147 -8.03 3.17 -2.75
C TRP A 147 -7.16 2.46 -3.78
N VAL A 148 -7.79 1.86 -4.79
CA VAL A 148 -7.12 1.34 -5.97
C VAL A 148 -7.38 2.29 -7.14
N VAL A 149 -6.33 2.92 -7.60
CA VAL A 149 -6.38 3.98 -8.62
C VAL A 149 -6.01 3.41 -9.97
N TRP A 150 -6.85 3.61 -10.98
CA TRP A 150 -6.69 3.11 -12.34
C TRP A 150 -6.47 4.27 -13.32
N PRO A 151 -5.23 4.70 -13.58
CA PRO A 151 -4.94 5.86 -14.42
C PRO A 151 -5.48 5.71 -15.85
N ASP A 152 -5.36 4.51 -16.43
CA ASP A 152 -5.81 4.19 -17.80
C ASP A 152 -7.32 4.33 -17.98
N ARG A 153 -8.10 4.15 -16.92
CA ARG A 153 -9.57 4.19 -16.92
C ARG A 153 -10.13 5.45 -16.28
N LYS A 154 -9.28 6.22 -15.60
CA LYS A 154 -9.67 7.38 -14.79
C LYS A 154 -10.76 7.04 -13.77
N ILE A 155 -10.60 5.91 -13.07
CA ILE A 155 -11.49 5.47 -11.99
C ILE A 155 -10.68 5.19 -10.73
N VAL A 156 -11.35 5.27 -9.57
CA VAL A 156 -10.82 4.83 -8.29
C VAL A 156 -11.79 3.88 -7.64
N ASP A 157 -11.32 2.70 -7.28
CA ASP A 157 -12.08 1.72 -6.50
C ASP A 157 -11.79 1.93 -5.02
N VAL A 158 -12.84 2.15 -4.24
CA VAL A 158 -12.80 2.40 -2.79
C VAL A 158 -13.18 1.13 -2.05
N TRP A 159 -12.29 0.67 -1.18
CA TRP A 159 -12.44 -0.52 -0.34
C TRP A 159 -12.64 -0.11 1.12
N GLU A 160 -13.63 -0.68 1.77
CA GLU A 160 -13.98 -0.40 3.17
C GLU A 160 -14.22 -1.70 3.95
N PRO A 161 -13.92 -1.73 5.27
CA PRO A 161 -14.21 -2.89 6.10
C PRO A 161 -15.69 -3.26 6.09
N GLY A 162 -15.98 -4.54 5.92
CA GLY A 162 -17.35 -5.08 5.91
C GLY A 162 -18.10 -4.94 4.60
N ALA A 163 -17.55 -4.23 3.61
CA ALA A 163 -18.09 -4.22 2.25
C ALA A 163 -17.76 -5.54 1.52
N ALA A 164 -18.71 -6.08 0.77
CA ALA A 164 -18.51 -7.29 0.00
C ALA A 164 -17.60 -7.06 -1.22
N ASP A 165 -17.61 -5.82 -1.75
CA ASP A 165 -16.85 -5.41 -2.92
C ASP A 165 -16.51 -3.93 -2.84
N SER A 166 -15.64 -3.44 -3.73
CA SER A 166 -15.29 -2.04 -3.84
C SER A 166 -16.43 -1.20 -4.43
N ARG A 167 -16.39 0.11 -4.15
CA ARG A 167 -17.22 1.11 -4.79
C ARG A 167 -16.38 1.93 -5.78
N SER A 168 -16.70 1.87 -7.06
CA SER A 168 -16.00 2.64 -8.09
C SER A 168 -16.47 4.09 -8.15
N LEU A 169 -15.50 5.00 -8.27
CA LEU A 169 -15.68 6.43 -8.48
C LEU A 169 -15.16 6.81 -9.87
N ALA A 170 -15.86 7.72 -10.56
CA ALA A 170 -15.50 8.18 -11.90
C ALA A 170 -16.01 9.59 -12.19
N GLY A 171 -15.47 10.22 -13.24
CA GLY A 171 -15.98 11.49 -13.77
C GLY A 171 -15.90 12.65 -12.78
N GLN A 172 -17.05 13.12 -12.31
CA GLN A 172 -17.17 14.25 -11.39
C GLN A 172 -17.20 13.85 -9.90
N ASP A 173 -16.99 12.58 -9.60
CA ASP A 173 -16.95 12.10 -8.22
C ASP A 173 -15.73 12.67 -7.47
N GLU A 174 -15.79 12.57 -6.14
CA GLU A 174 -14.72 12.97 -5.25
C GLU A 174 -14.26 11.78 -4.40
N LEU A 175 -12.95 11.68 -4.16
CA LEU A 175 -12.41 10.84 -3.10
C LEU A 175 -12.69 11.47 -1.74
N GLU A 176 -13.24 10.69 -0.84
CA GLU A 176 -13.54 11.12 0.52
C GLU A 176 -12.74 10.27 1.52
N GLY A 177 -12.16 10.93 2.52
CA GLY A 177 -11.43 10.24 3.59
C GLY A 177 -12.33 9.57 4.63
N GLY A 178 -13.64 9.83 4.60
CA GLY A 178 -14.61 9.27 5.54
C GLY A 178 -14.25 9.52 7.00
N ALA A 179 -14.42 8.49 7.83
CA ALA A 179 -14.01 8.51 9.24
C ALA A 179 -12.49 8.36 9.44
N VAL A 180 -11.77 7.84 8.42
CA VAL A 180 -10.33 7.60 8.47
C VAL A 180 -9.55 8.91 8.38
N ILE A 181 -9.95 9.81 7.45
CA ILE A 181 -9.36 11.13 7.27
C ILE A 181 -10.50 12.17 7.27
N PRO A 182 -10.97 12.62 8.43
CA PRO A 182 -12.12 13.49 8.52
C PRO A 182 -11.98 14.79 7.71
N GLY A 183 -12.98 15.08 6.90
CA GLY A 183 -13.04 16.30 6.09
C GLY A 183 -12.21 16.28 4.81
N PHE A 184 -11.44 15.22 4.54
CA PHE A 184 -10.72 15.10 3.28
C PHE A 184 -11.67 14.87 2.12
N ARG A 185 -11.52 15.70 1.07
CA ARG A 185 -12.20 15.57 -0.22
C ARG A 185 -11.23 15.93 -1.33
N LEU A 186 -11.20 15.15 -2.38
CA LEU A 186 -10.36 15.36 -3.55
C LEU A 186 -11.16 15.04 -4.83
N PRO A 187 -11.51 16.04 -5.65
CA PRO A 187 -12.15 15.80 -6.94
C PRO A 187 -11.26 14.91 -7.81
N LEU A 188 -11.83 13.90 -8.45
CA LEU A 188 -11.07 13.00 -9.31
C LEU A 188 -10.37 13.73 -10.45
N SER A 189 -10.91 14.83 -10.93
CA SER A 189 -10.27 15.67 -11.96
C SER A 189 -8.89 16.18 -11.56
N VAL A 190 -8.62 16.35 -10.27
CA VAL A 190 -7.31 16.79 -9.76
C VAL A 190 -6.28 15.66 -9.82
N ILE A 191 -6.75 14.42 -9.71
CA ILE A 191 -5.87 13.23 -9.75
C ILE A 191 -5.26 13.03 -11.13
N TRP A 192 -6.04 13.35 -12.17
CA TRP A 192 -5.68 13.07 -13.56
C TRP A 192 -4.92 14.19 -14.28
N GLY A 193 -4.77 15.37 -13.67
CA GLY A 193 -4.11 16.54 -14.25
C GLY A 193 -4.99 17.31 -15.26
#